data_ac9d0f321252803f84982b60d230f193
#
_entry.id   ac9d0f321252803f84982b60d230f193
#
_cell.length_a   1.000
_cell.length_b   1.000
_cell.length_c   1.000
_cell.angle_alpha   90.00
_cell.angle_beta   90.00
_cell.angle_gamma   90.00
#
_symmetry.space_group_name_H-M   'P 1'
#
loop_
_entity.id
_entity.type
_entity.pdbx_description
1 polymer ?
#
loop_
_entity_poly.entity_id
_entity_poly.type
_entity_poly.pdbx_seq_one_letter_code
_entity_poly.pdbx_strand_id
1 'polypeptide(L)'
;MTRIGVFDSGLGGLTVLRELAKTNKSQYFYFGDSLRVPYGGRSEEELRRFSVDIVDFLEKFSIDYYVIACNTLSVTVTDFLREKYKKKFIPITDLALRACEKYQGKFLVLGTETTVNSHFYKKNLEKNPNTTVYEVAASKLVDLIEDDKKDDEKLNEYIDSYIKIAKEKKIENILLACTHYPIIRDKIERRLDYKANIIDPAIFLSESLESASDNLDINIFMSKKTPATENLIPKLIDFPYKLNYLKENL
;
A
#
# COMPACT_ATOMS: atom_id res chain seq x y z
N MET A 1 -3.21 -22.95 -11.64
CA MET A 1 -2.70 -21.56 -11.54
C MET A 1 -3.31 -20.96 -10.29
N THR A 2 -2.48 -20.46 -9.37
CA THR A 2 -2.96 -19.87 -8.11
C THR A 2 -3.68 -18.56 -8.40
N ARG A 3 -4.84 -18.36 -7.79
CA ARG A 3 -5.66 -17.16 -7.90
C ARG A 3 -5.49 -16.28 -6.68
N ILE A 4 -4.90 -15.13 -6.86
CA ILE A 4 -4.54 -14.22 -5.77
C ILE A 4 -5.42 -12.96 -5.85
N GLY A 5 -6.19 -12.72 -4.80
CA GLY A 5 -6.90 -11.47 -4.63
C GLY A 5 -5.97 -10.42 -4.04
N VAL A 6 -5.81 -9.29 -4.69
CA VAL A 6 -5.04 -8.15 -4.17
C VAL A 6 -5.96 -6.95 -4.08
N PHE A 7 -6.04 -6.28 -2.94
CA PHE A 7 -6.93 -5.15 -2.81
C PHE A 7 -6.36 -3.97 -2.02
N ASP A 8 -6.83 -2.81 -2.40
CA ASP A 8 -6.39 -1.51 -1.88
C ASP A 8 -7.53 -0.49 -1.87
N SER A 9 -7.33 0.62 -1.18
CA SER A 9 -8.25 1.76 -1.18
C SER A 9 -8.34 2.50 -2.52
N GLY A 10 -7.38 2.30 -3.42
CA GLY A 10 -7.34 3.05 -4.68
C GLY A 10 -6.30 2.53 -5.66
N LEU A 11 -5.51 3.45 -6.22
CA LEU A 11 -4.45 3.16 -7.21
C LEU A 11 -3.15 2.69 -6.60
N GLY A 12 -2.88 3.07 -5.34
CA GLY A 12 -1.60 2.83 -4.70
C GLY A 12 -1.21 1.36 -4.65
N GLY A 13 -2.16 0.46 -4.41
CA GLY A 13 -1.93 -0.98 -4.36
C GLY A 13 -1.43 -1.62 -5.67
N LEU A 14 -1.52 -0.89 -6.80
CA LEU A 14 -0.90 -1.33 -8.05
C LEU A 14 0.63 -1.37 -7.96
N THR A 15 1.25 -0.57 -7.10
CA THR A 15 2.68 -0.67 -6.82
C THR A 15 3.03 -2.03 -6.21
N VAL A 16 2.16 -2.52 -5.32
CA VAL A 16 2.28 -3.85 -4.69
C VAL A 16 2.04 -4.96 -5.72
N LEU A 17 0.98 -4.85 -6.53
CA LEU A 17 0.68 -5.81 -7.60
C LEU A 17 1.83 -5.92 -8.60
N ARG A 18 2.43 -4.79 -8.99
CA ARG A 18 3.58 -4.76 -9.90
C ARG A 18 4.76 -5.56 -9.35
N GLU A 19 5.13 -5.34 -8.10
CA GLU A 19 6.24 -6.07 -7.48
C GLU A 19 5.93 -7.57 -7.34
N LEU A 20 4.70 -7.95 -6.99
CA LEU A 20 4.25 -9.33 -7.01
C LEU A 20 4.40 -9.98 -8.39
N ALA A 21 3.93 -9.31 -9.44
CA ALA A 21 3.92 -9.85 -10.80
C ALA A 21 5.33 -10.02 -11.40
N LYS A 22 6.34 -9.31 -10.88
CA LYS A 22 7.74 -9.46 -11.31
C LYS A 22 8.33 -10.83 -10.95
N THR A 23 7.98 -11.36 -9.81
CA THR A 23 8.63 -12.55 -9.24
C THR A 23 7.70 -13.74 -9.06
N ASN A 24 6.41 -13.49 -8.90
CA ASN A 24 5.40 -14.54 -8.74
C ASN A 24 4.43 -14.52 -9.92
N LYS A 25 4.50 -15.55 -10.77
CA LYS A 25 3.58 -15.69 -11.89
C LYS A 25 2.35 -16.47 -11.47
N SER A 26 1.23 -15.75 -11.40
CA SER A 26 -0.07 -16.23 -10.92
C SER A 26 -1.20 -15.52 -11.65
N GLN A 27 -2.43 -15.89 -11.37
CA GLN A 27 -3.60 -15.15 -11.79
C GLN A 27 -3.98 -14.16 -10.70
N TYR A 28 -3.83 -12.87 -11.00
CA TYR A 28 -4.14 -11.78 -10.07
C TYR A 28 -5.49 -11.17 -10.36
N PHE A 29 -6.24 -10.94 -9.29
CA PHE A 29 -7.49 -10.20 -9.28
C PHE A 29 -7.30 -9.00 -8.35
N TYR A 30 -6.97 -7.85 -8.94
CA TYR A 30 -6.77 -6.62 -8.19
C TYR A 30 -8.09 -5.86 -8.06
N PHE A 31 -8.37 -5.35 -6.86
CA PHE A 31 -9.49 -4.45 -6.62
C PHE A 31 -8.99 -3.14 -6.00
N GLY A 32 -9.20 -2.02 -6.70
CA GLY A 32 -8.92 -0.68 -6.20
C GLY A 32 -10.22 0.11 -5.98
N ASP A 33 -10.47 0.52 -4.73
CA ASP A 33 -11.70 1.23 -4.36
C ASP A 33 -11.59 2.75 -4.58
N SER A 34 -11.42 3.14 -5.82
CA SER A 34 -11.30 4.54 -6.24
C SER A 34 -12.56 5.39 -6.02
N LEU A 35 -13.71 4.77 -5.68
CA LEU A 35 -14.94 5.48 -5.36
C LEU A 35 -14.91 6.07 -3.94
N ARG A 36 -14.32 5.33 -2.98
CA ARG A 36 -14.37 5.66 -1.54
C ARG A 36 -13.01 6.10 -0.96
N VAL A 37 -11.97 6.16 -1.79
CA VAL A 37 -10.65 6.71 -1.41
C VAL A 37 -10.79 8.19 -0.99
N PRO A 38 -10.04 8.69 0.03
CA PRO A 38 -9.04 8.00 0.84
C PRO A 38 -9.66 7.21 2.02
N TYR A 39 -8.96 6.13 2.44
CA TYR A 39 -9.35 5.33 3.60
C TYR A 39 -8.75 5.85 4.92
N GLY A 40 -7.67 6.59 4.84
CA GLY A 40 -7.07 7.25 6.00
C GLY A 40 -8.04 8.22 6.66
N GLY A 41 -8.32 8.03 7.95
CA GLY A 41 -9.29 8.84 8.69
C GLY A 41 -10.73 8.30 8.68
N ARG A 42 -11.01 7.19 7.97
CA ARG A 42 -12.32 6.51 8.07
C ARG A 42 -12.45 5.74 9.38
N SER A 43 -13.69 5.57 9.84
CA SER A 43 -13.98 4.74 11.01
C SER A 43 -13.67 3.26 10.75
N GLU A 44 -13.38 2.51 11.81
CA GLU A 44 -13.15 1.06 11.70
C GLU A 44 -14.38 0.33 11.11
N GLU A 45 -15.58 0.76 11.47
CA GLU A 45 -16.83 0.21 10.96
C GLU A 45 -16.97 0.39 9.45
N GLU A 46 -16.66 1.60 8.93
CA GLU A 46 -16.63 1.85 7.50
C GLU A 46 -15.60 0.97 6.79
N LEU A 47 -14.37 0.88 7.35
CA LEU A 47 -13.30 0.08 6.76
C LEU A 47 -13.64 -1.42 6.74
N ARG A 48 -14.29 -1.93 7.78
CA ARG A 48 -14.81 -3.32 7.82
C ARG A 48 -15.85 -3.54 6.72
N ARG A 49 -16.83 -2.65 6.60
CA ARG A 49 -17.86 -2.74 5.55
C ARG A 49 -17.22 -2.70 4.15
N PHE A 50 -16.35 -1.73 3.88
CA PHE A 50 -15.68 -1.61 2.58
C PHE A 50 -14.84 -2.84 2.24
N SER A 51 -14.14 -3.39 3.22
CA SER A 51 -13.34 -4.59 3.00
C SER A 51 -14.20 -5.83 2.72
N VAL A 52 -15.37 -5.93 3.34
CA VAL A 52 -16.34 -7.00 3.06
C VAL A 52 -16.86 -6.88 1.62
N ASP A 53 -17.30 -5.69 1.20
CA ASP A 53 -17.78 -5.46 -0.17
C ASP A 53 -16.71 -5.89 -1.20
N ILE A 54 -15.44 -5.55 -0.95
CA ILE A 54 -14.33 -5.90 -1.84
C ILE A 54 -14.10 -7.41 -1.87
N VAL A 55 -14.03 -8.05 -0.71
CA VAL A 55 -13.76 -9.49 -0.63
C VAL A 55 -14.92 -10.29 -1.21
N ASP A 56 -16.18 -9.93 -0.92
CA ASP A 56 -17.36 -10.58 -1.49
C ASP A 56 -17.40 -10.46 -3.02
N PHE A 57 -16.93 -9.33 -3.57
CA PHE A 57 -16.77 -9.19 -5.02
C PHE A 57 -15.70 -10.14 -5.55
N LEU A 58 -14.54 -10.21 -4.90
CA LEU A 58 -13.42 -11.03 -5.33
C LEU A 58 -13.68 -12.53 -5.17
N GLU A 59 -14.50 -12.96 -4.19
CA GLU A 59 -14.89 -14.37 -4.00
C GLU A 59 -15.55 -14.97 -5.25
N LYS A 60 -16.16 -14.15 -6.11
CA LYS A 60 -16.75 -14.60 -7.41
C LYS A 60 -15.71 -15.24 -8.34
N PHE A 61 -14.43 -15.00 -8.11
CA PHE A 61 -13.34 -15.52 -8.93
C PHE A 61 -12.63 -16.72 -8.29
N SER A 62 -13.17 -17.29 -7.21
CA SER A 62 -12.61 -18.46 -6.50
C SER A 62 -11.16 -18.22 -6.05
N ILE A 63 -10.93 -17.15 -5.31
CA ILE A 63 -9.62 -16.73 -4.82
C ILE A 63 -9.05 -17.73 -3.81
N ASP A 64 -7.79 -18.13 -3.98
CA ASP A 64 -7.10 -19.05 -3.08
C ASP A 64 -6.64 -18.35 -1.80
N TYR A 65 -6.07 -17.15 -1.92
CA TYR A 65 -5.70 -16.30 -0.80
C TYR A 65 -5.62 -14.82 -1.20
N TYR A 66 -5.57 -13.96 -0.19
CA TYR A 66 -5.59 -12.51 -0.37
C TYR A 66 -4.31 -11.83 0.06
N VAL A 67 -3.95 -10.75 -0.65
CA VAL A 67 -2.95 -9.76 -0.23
C VAL A 67 -3.68 -8.44 0.05
N ILE A 68 -3.59 -7.96 1.29
CA ILE A 68 -4.08 -6.64 1.67
C ILE A 68 -2.96 -5.65 1.40
N ALA A 69 -3.02 -4.97 0.25
CA ALA A 69 -2.00 -4.00 -0.14
C ALA A 69 -2.07 -2.71 0.69
N CYS A 70 -3.28 -2.28 1.05
CA CYS A 70 -3.52 -1.07 1.82
C CYS A 70 -3.02 -1.18 3.27
N ASN A 71 -2.11 -0.28 3.68
CA ASN A 71 -1.63 -0.22 5.07
C ASN A 71 -2.77 0.07 6.06
N THR A 72 -3.66 1.02 5.73
CA THR A 72 -4.83 1.35 6.56
C THR A 72 -5.69 0.13 6.82
N LEU A 73 -6.04 -0.64 5.78
CA LEU A 73 -6.80 -1.87 5.95
C LEU A 73 -5.99 -2.93 6.72
N SER A 74 -4.70 -3.05 6.43
CA SER A 74 -3.84 -4.04 7.08
C SER A 74 -3.82 -3.90 8.61
N VAL A 75 -3.73 -2.67 9.14
CA VAL A 75 -3.71 -2.43 10.58
C VAL A 75 -5.09 -2.51 11.23
N THR A 76 -6.18 -2.44 10.43
CA THR A 76 -7.54 -2.28 10.95
C THR A 76 -8.39 -3.55 10.83
N VAL A 77 -8.35 -4.23 9.67
CA VAL A 77 -9.37 -5.25 9.35
C VAL A 77 -8.82 -6.66 9.13
N THR A 78 -7.51 -6.87 9.20
CA THR A 78 -6.89 -8.16 8.85
C THR A 78 -7.47 -9.32 9.66
N ASP A 79 -7.52 -9.20 10.98
CA ASP A 79 -8.00 -10.28 11.86
C ASP A 79 -9.51 -10.51 11.70
N PHE A 80 -10.27 -9.44 11.53
CA PHE A 80 -11.69 -9.51 11.20
C PHE A 80 -11.95 -10.30 9.91
N LEU A 81 -11.17 -10.01 8.84
CA LEU A 81 -11.33 -10.73 7.57
C LEU A 81 -10.90 -12.20 7.67
N ARG A 82 -9.82 -12.49 8.38
CA ARG A 82 -9.38 -13.86 8.66
C ARG A 82 -10.46 -14.67 9.38
N GLU A 83 -11.08 -14.06 10.38
CA GLU A 83 -12.16 -14.69 11.14
C GLU A 83 -13.41 -14.92 10.27
N LYS A 84 -13.82 -13.91 9.50
CA LYS A 84 -15.04 -13.95 8.69
C LYS A 84 -14.94 -14.96 7.54
N TYR A 85 -13.86 -14.95 6.76
CA TYR A 85 -13.75 -15.74 5.53
C TYR A 85 -13.01 -17.07 5.71
N LYS A 86 -12.33 -17.29 6.82
CA LYS A 86 -11.53 -18.50 7.09
C LYS A 86 -10.49 -18.77 5.99
N LYS A 87 -9.98 -17.72 5.37
CA LYS A 87 -8.95 -17.75 4.32
C LYS A 87 -7.67 -17.08 4.77
N LYS A 88 -6.59 -17.33 4.02
CA LYS A 88 -5.30 -16.68 4.26
C LYS A 88 -5.35 -15.25 3.73
N PHE A 89 -5.11 -14.28 4.60
CA PHE A 89 -4.88 -12.88 4.29
C PHE A 89 -3.46 -12.50 4.66
N ILE A 90 -2.71 -11.95 3.71
CA ILE A 90 -1.33 -11.49 3.86
C ILE A 90 -1.37 -9.95 3.87
N PRO A 91 -1.29 -9.30 5.03
CA PRO A 91 -1.26 -7.85 5.09
C PRO A 91 0.13 -7.32 4.74
N ILE A 92 0.18 -6.19 4.05
CA ILE A 92 1.44 -5.53 3.69
C ILE A 92 2.27 -5.14 4.93
N THR A 93 1.61 -4.94 6.07
CA THR A 93 2.27 -4.60 7.33
C THR A 93 3.22 -5.69 7.84
N ASP A 94 2.87 -6.97 7.68
CA ASP A 94 3.74 -8.08 8.09
C ASP A 94 5.02 -8.10 7.26
N LEU A 95 4.89 -7.78 5.97
CA LEU A 95 6.02 -7.71 5.04
C LEU A 95 6.88 -6.48 5.27
N ALA A 96 6.24 -5.37 5.65
CA ALA A 96 6.95 -4.16 6.05
C ALA A 96 7.83 -4.39 7.29
N LEU A 97 7.32 -5.12 8.28
CA LEU A 97 8.12 -5.47 9.46
C LEU A 97 9.34 -6.33 9.07
N ARG A 98 9.14 -7.37 8.24
CA ARG A 98 10.24 -8.20 7.73
C ARG A 98 11.25 -7.38 6.94
N ALA A 99 10.80 -6.45 6.10
CA ALA A 99 11.66 -5.53 5.36
C ALA A 99 12.53 -4.68 6.28
N CYS A 100 12.02 -4.34 7.47
CA CYS A 100 12.74 -3.53 8.45
C CYS A 100 13.73 -4.33 9.31
N GLU A 101 13.63 -5.66 9.40
CA GLU A 101 14.47 -6.51 10.28
C GLU A 101 15.98 -6.34 10.07
N LYS A 102 16.40 -6.03 8.84
CA LYS A 102 17.81 -5.82 8.50
C LYS A 102 18.35 -4.44 8.83
N TYR A 103 17.51 -3.55 9.33
CA TYR A 103 17.86 -2.17 9.67
C TYR A 103 17.73 -1.92 11.17
N GLN A 104 18.56 -1.02 11.68
CA GLN A 104 18.56 -0.54 13.06
C GLN A 104 18.64 0.99 13.09
N GLY A 105 18.57 1.58 14.28
CA GLY A 105 18.66 3.02 14.46
C GLY A 105 17.30 3.72 14.39
N LYS A 106 17.30 4.92 13.84
CA LYS A 106 16.09 5.75 13.79
C LYS A 106 15.28 5.47 12.54
N PHE A 107 13.99 5.25 12.74
CA PHE A 107 13.01 5.10 11.67
C PHE A 107 12.04 6.27 11.64
N LEU A 108 11.71 6.72 10.43
CA LEU A 108 10.52 7.50 10.17
C LEU A 108 9.50 6.60 9.48
N VAL A 109 8.33 6.43 10.07
CA VAL A 109 7.18 5.80 9.43
C VAL A 109 6.31 6.90 8.84
N LEU A 110 6.26 6.95 7.51
CA LEU A 110 5.31 7.81 6.79
C LEU A 110 4.07 6.98 6.48
N GLY A 111 2.93 7.34 7.06
CA GLY A 111 1.69 6.60 6.90
C GLY A 111 0.47 7.49 6.76
N THR A 112 -0.70 6.88 6.58
CA THR A 112 -1.97 7.59 6.74
C THR A 112 -2.25 7.83 8.23
N GLU A 113 -3.19 8.70 8.53
CA GLU A 113 -3.59 9.00 9.91
C GLU A 113 -3.98 7.74 10.68
N THR A 114 -4.81 6.88 10.12
CA THR A 114 -5.21 5.61 10.74
C THR A 114 -4.01 4.68 11.00
N THR A 115 -3.09 4.57 10.03
CA THR A 115 -1.89 3.74 10.17
C THR A 115 -1.01 4.24 11.31
N VAL A 116 -0.76 5.55 11.37
CA VAL A 116 0.06 6.19 12.41
C VAL A 116 -0.60 6.07 13.77
N ASN A 117 -1.90 6.39 13.88
CA ASN A 117 -2.64 6.34 15.15
C ASN A 117 -2.76 4.92 15.74
N SER A 118 -2.66 3.88 14.91
CA SER A 118 -2.60 2.49 15.40
C SER A 118 -1.33 2.18 16.18
N HIS A 119 -0.26 2.92 15.93
CA HIS A 119 1.10 2.68 16.42
C HIS A 119 1.62 1.27 16.11
N PHE A 120 1.06 0.62 15.10
CA PHE A 120 1.43 -0.76 14.74
C PHE A 120 2.93 -0.89 14.48
N TYR A 121 3.49 -0.02 13.65
CA TYR A 121 4.91 -0.08 13.31
C TYR A 121 5.80 0.27 14.50
N LYS A 122 5.47 1.30 15.25
CA LYS A 122 6.22 1.71 16.43
C LYS A 122 6.29 0.59 17.47
N LYS A 123 5.12 0.03 17.84
CA LYS A 123 5.04 -1.07 18.82
C LYS A 123 5.83 -2.32 18.42
N ASN A 124 5.96 -2.59 17.12
CA ASN A 124 6.66 -3.78 16.65
C ASN A 124 8.16 -3.53 16.40
N LEU A 125 8.54 -2.41 15.82
CA LEU A 125 9.94 -2.10 15.54
C LEU A 125 10.73 -1.75 16.80
N GLU A 126 10.13 -1.06 17.78
CA GLU A 126 10.78 -0.73 19.07
C GLU A 126 10.88 -1.93 20.03
N LYS A 127 10.40 -3.14 19.64
CA LYS A 127 10.80 -4.38 20.33
C LYS A 127 12.32 -4.63 20.25
N ASN A 128 12.97 -4.11 19.20
CA ASN A 128 14.42 -4.03 19.14
C ASN A 128 14.90 -2.80 19.94
N PRO A 129 15.65 -2.96 21.04
CA PRO A 129 16.07 -1.85 21.90
C PRO A 129 17.01 -0.84 21.19
N ASN A 130 17.58 -1.23 20.04
CA ASN A 130 18.43 -0.36 19.22
C ASN A 130 17.62 0.42 18.16
N THR A 131 16.31 0.39 18.24
CA THR A 131 15.42 1.06 17.28
C THR A 131 14.58 2.14 17.96
N THR A 132 14.51 3.31 17.33
CA THR A 132 13.63 4.41 17.75
C THR A 132 12.76 4.81 16.57
N VAL A 133 11.45 4.87 16.78
CA VAL A 133 10.48 5.13 15.71
C VAL A 133 9.78 6.47 15.89
N TYR A 134 9.85 7.27 14.84
CA TYR A 134 9.07 8.50 14.66
C TYR A 134 7.96 8.19 13.65
N GLU A 135 6.75 8.65 13.93
CA GLU A 135 5.59 8.43 13.06
C GLU A 135 5.05 9.77 12.59
N VAL A 136 4.79 9.88 11.29
CA VAL A 136 4.21 11.09 10.67
C VAL A 136 3.03 10.71 9.78
N ALA A 137 1.87 11.28 10.10
CA ALA A 137 0.67 11.15 9.28
C ALA A 137 0.76 12.08 8.07
N ALA A 138 0.88 11.51 6.88
CA ALA A 138 1.09 12.22 5.63
C ALA A 138 -0.06 12.03 4.63
N SER A 139 -1.31 11.89 5.12
CA SER A 139 -2.50 11.55 4.31
C SER A 139 -2.73 12.48 3.12
N LYS A 140 -2.35 13.76 3.23
CA LYS A 140 -2.48 14.73 2.12
C LYS A 140 -1.67 14.36 0.87
N LEU A 141 -0.62 13.56 1.02
CA LEU A 141 0.14 13.09 -0.14
C LEU A 141 -0.70 12.17 -1.03
N VAL A 142 -1.64 11.40 -0.47
CA VAL A 142 -2.54 10.54 -1.24
C VAL A 142 -3.41 11.38 -2.17
N ASP A 143 -4.05 12.43 -1.63
CA ASP A 143 -4.90 13.34 -2.40
C ASP A 143 -4.11 13.98 -3.57
N LEU A 144 -2.87 14.44 -3.30
CA LEU A 144 -2.02 15.08 -4.30
C LEU A 144 -1.46 14.11 -5.36
N ILE A 145 -1.25 12.85 -4.99
CA ILE A 145 -0.80 11.82 -5.94
C ILE A 145 -1.94 11.41 -6.88
N GLU A 146 -3.16 11.34 -6.35
CA GLU A 146 -4.36 11.01 -7.13
C GLU A 146 -4.98 12.23 -7.83
N ASP A 147 -4.52 13.45 -7.56
CA ASP A 147 -4.98 14.65 -8.28
C ASP A 147 -4.39 14.71 -9.70
N ASP A 148 -5.26 14.78 -10.69
CA ASP A 148 -4.87 14.87 -12.10
C ASP A 148 -4.17 16.20 -12.45
N LYS A 149 -4.39 17.25 -11.67
CA LYS A 149 -3.85 18.60 -11.92
C LYS A 149 -2.36 18.75 -11.62
N LYS A 150 -1.73 17.77 -10.96
CA LYS A 150 -0.29 17.71 -10.67
C LYS A 150 0.32 19.04 -10.21
N ASP A 151 -0.09 19.50 -9.07
CA ASP A 151 0.56 20.63 -8.38
C ASP A 151 1.88 20.13 -7.75
N ASP A 152 2.93 20.09 -8.55
CA ASP A 152 4.26 19.63 -8.12
C ASP A 152 4.88 20.54 -7.04
N GLU A 153 4.56 21.83 -7.01
CA GLU A 153 5.04 22.76 -6.01
C GLU A 153 4.40 22.43 -4.66
N LYS A 154 3.08 22.34 -4.62
CA LYS A 154 2.34 21.96 -3.42
C LYS A 154 2.71 20.56 -2.91
N LEU A 155 2.88 19.59 -3.80
CA LEU A 155 3.37 18.25 -3.43
C LEU A 155 4.73 18.32 -2.75
N ASN A 156 5.65 19.12 -3.28
CA ASN A 156 6.98 19.31 -2.72
C ASN A 156 6.95 19.98 -1.34
N GLU A 157 6.11 21.00 -1.15
CA GLU A 157 5.91 21.64 0.15
C GLU A 157 5.44 20.65 1.22
N TYR A 158 4.45 19.80 0.89
CA TYR A 158 3.98 18.76 1.80
C TYR A 158 5.05 17.72 2.09
N ILE A 159 5.80 17.26 1.09
CA ILE A 159 6.92 16.34 1.32
C ILE A 159 7.90 16.95 2.30
N ASP A 160 8.34 18.22 2.10
CA ASP A 160 9.28 18.89 3.00
C ASP A 160 8.75 18.98 4.43
N SER A 161 7.47 19.31 4.60
CA SER A 161 6.86 19.38 5.91
C SER A 161 6.86 18.04 6.65
N TYR A 162 6.56 16.94 5.93
CA TYR A 162 6.48 15.61 6.52
C TYR A 162 7.86 14.97 6.79
N ILE A 163 8.89 15.28 5.97
CA ILE A 163 10.24 14.77 6.21
C ILE A 163 11.10 15.70 7.07
N LYS A 164 10.57 16.82 7.54
CA LYS A 164 11.27 17.78 8.39
C LYS A 164 11.95 17.10 9.59
N ILE A 165 11.21 16.25 10.30
CA ILE A 165 11.74 15.49 11.44
C ILE A 165 12.86 14.54 11.03
N ALA A 166 12.81 13.98 9.81
CA ALA A 166 13.88 13.13 9.31
C ALA A 166 15.19 13.90 9.19
N LYS A 167 15.13 15.13 8.67
CA LYS A 167 16.30 16.02 8.56
C LYS A 167 16.84 16.44 9.93
N GLU A 168 15.94 16.89 10.82
CA GLU A 168 16.33 17.35 12.17
C GLU A 168 16.96 16.25 13.03
N LYS A 169 16.46 15.02 12.95
CA LYS A 169 16.92 13.90 13.75
C LYS A 169 17.96 13.03 13.05
N LYS A 170 18.30 13.34 11.78
CA LYS A 170 19.16 12.52 10.92
C LYS A 170 18.72 11.06 10.95
N ILE A 171 17.46 10.81 10.51
CA ILE A 171 16.84 9.49 10.56
C ILE A 171 17.43 8.64 9.43
N GLU A 172 17.92 7.46 9.78
CA GLU A 172 18.60 6.57 8.83
C GLU A 172 17.65 5.79 7.92
N ASN A 173 16.42 5.52 8.39
CA ASN A 173 15.49 4.62 7.71
C ASN A 173 14.11 5.27 7.57
N ILE A 174 13.56 5.32 6.37
CA ILE A 174 12.21 5.86 6.10
C ILE A 174 11.35 4.73 5.54
N LEU A 175 10.34 4.31 6.31
CA LEU A 175 9.37 3.31 5.88
C LEU A 175 8.18 3.99 5.19
N LEU A 176 7.94 3.60 3.93
CA LEU A 176 6.78 4.05 3.17
C LEU A 176 5.55 3.20 3.54
N ALA A 177 4.87 3.57 4.63
CA ALA A 177 3.71 2.87 5.18
C ALA A 177 2.39 3.33 4.52
N CYS A 178 2.42 3.56 3.22
CA CYS A 178 1.26 3.81 2.36
C CYS A 178 1.62 3.43 0.93
N THR A 179 0.74 2.73 0.23
CA THR A 179 0.92 2.22 -1.14
C THR A 179 1.12 3.31 -2.19
N HIS A 180 0.72 4.54 -1.91
CA HIS A 180 0.91 5.68 -2.81
C HIS A 180 2.32 6.27 -2.76
N TYR A 181 3.01 6.17 -1.62
CA TYR A 181 4.29 6.87 -1.44
C TYR A 181 5.45 6.34 -2.30
N PRO A 182 5.50 5.05 -2.70
CA PRO A 182 6.47 4.58 -3.69
C PRO A 182 6.40 5.33 -5.03
N ILE A 183 5.21 5.86 -5.41
CA ILE A 183 5.02 6.64 -6.66
C ILE A 183 5.84 7.94 -6.64
N ILE A 184 6.06 8.50 -5.45
CA ILE A 184 6.81 9.74 -5.25
C ILE A 184 8.15 9.53 -4.53
N ARG A 185 8.63 8.27 -4.46
CA ARG A 185 9.88 7.90 -3.79
C ARG A 185 11.06 8.80 -4.18
N ASP A 186 11.27 8.97 -5.49
CA ASP A 186 12.36 9.80 -6.01
C ASP A 186 12.27 11.27 -5.57
N LYS A 187 11.05 11.79 -5.40
CA LYS A 187 10.84 13.15 -4.90
C LYS A 187 11.22 13.23 -3.42
N ILE A 188 10.83 12.23 -2.61
CA ILE A 188 11.22 12.15 -1.19
C ILE A 188 12.74 12.08 -1.07
N GLU A 189 13.40 11.19 -1.82
CA GLU A 189 14.86 11.03 -1.80
C GLU A 189 15.61 12.32 -2.16
N ARG A 190 15.19 13.01 -3.23
CA ARG A 190 15.82 14.27 -3.68
C ARG A 190 15.67 15.41 -2.70
N ARG A 191 14.66 15.37 -1.83
CA ARG A 191 14.41 16.43 -0.85
C ARG A 191 15.10 16.18 0.50
N LEU A 192 15.66 15.00 0.70
CA LEU A 192 16.58 14.74 1.81
C LEU A 192 17.95 15.37 1.50
N ASP A 193 18.57 16.00 2.48
CA ASP A 193 19.92 16.58 2.37
C ASP A 193 21.03 15.58 2.74
N TYR A 194 20.67 14.31 2.92
CA TYR A 194 21.55 13.20 3.27
C TYR A 194 20.99 11.89 2.74
N LYS A 195 21.81 10.83 2.74
CA LYS A 195 21.39 9.49 2.31
C LYS A 195 20.66 8.76 3.44
N ALA A 196 19.42 8.35 3.18
CA ALA A 196 18.64 7.47 4.04
C ALA A 196 18.23 6.21 3.29
N ASN A 197 17.92 5.14 4.03
CA ASN A 197 17.31 3.94 3.47
C ASN A 197 15.81 4.19 3.29
N ILE A 198 15.32 4.23 2.06
CA ILE A 198 13.89 4.29 1.79
C ILE A 198 13.37 2.87 1.64
N ILE A 199 12.52 2.44 2.57
CA ILE A 199 12.02 1.08 2.67
C ILE A 199 10.61 1.05 2.06
N ASP A 200 10.50 0.33 0.94
CA ASP A 200 9.22 0.02 0.29
C ASP A 200 8.86 -1.44 0.57
N PRO A 201 7.79 -1.71 1.34
CA PRO A 201 7.39 -3.07 1.68
C PRO A 201 7.08 -3.96 0.48
N ALA A 202 6.63 -3.38 -0.63
CA ALA A 202 6.23 -4.13 -1.81
C ALA A 202 7.39 -4.91 -2.44
N ILE A 203 8.61 -4.36 -2.37
CA ILE A 203 9.82 -5.02 -2.90
C ILE A 203 10.10 -6.34 -2.17
N PHE A 204 9.81 -6.41 -0.87
CA PHE A 204 10.02 -7.63 -0.06
C PHE A 204 8.92 -8.67 -0.24
N LEU A 205 7.76 -8.29 -0.73
CA LEU A 205 6.67 -9.19 -1.00
C LEU A 205 7.04 -10.20 -2.09
N SER A 206 7.79 -9.74 -3.09
CA SER A 206 8.23 -10.54 -4.21
C SER A 206 9.15 -11.70 -3.80
N GLU A 207 9.93 -11.53 -2.73
CA GLU A 207 10.83 -12.55 -2.20
C GLU A 207 10.13 -13.59 -1.32
N SER A 208 8.88 -13.31 -0.90
CA SER A 208 8.16 -14.09 0.11
C SER A 208 7.13 -15.06 -0.45
N LEU A 209 6.80 -14.96 -1.75
CA LEU A 209 5.80 -15.79 -2.40
C LEU A 209 6.43 -16.61 -3.52
N GLU A 210 6.33 -17.93 -3.41
CA GLU A 210 6.80 -18.83 -4.46
C GLU A 210 5.90 -18.73 -5.70
N SER A 211 6.54 -18.72 -6.89
CA SER A 211 5.80 -18.77 -8.15
C SER A 211 5.13 -20.13 -8.32
N ALA A 212 3.84 -20.13 -8.53
CA ALA A 212 3.04 -21.34 -8.71
C ALA A 212 2.78 -21.69 -10.19
N SER A 213 3.29 -20.88 -11.14
CA SER A 213 2.97 -21.01 -12.56
C SER A 213 4.02 -20.30 -13.42
N ASP A 214 4.09 -20.68 -14.70
CA ASP A 214 4.88 -19.96 -15.71
C ASP A 214 4.09 -18.84 -16.39
N ASN A 215 2.78 -18.77 -16.18
CA ASN A 215 1.88 -17.83 -16.80
C ASN A 215 1.45 -16.72 -15.82
N LEU A 216 1.39 -15.48 -16.33
CA LEU A 216 0.90 -14.31 -15.62
C LEU A 216 -0.42 -13.85 -16.27
N ASP A 217 -1.48 -13.70 -15.47
CA ASP A 217 -2.75 -13.12 -15.90
C ASP A 217 -3.19 -12.07 -14.86
N ILE A 218 -3.34 -10.81 -15.29
CA ILE A 218 -3.67 -9.68 -14.41
C ILE A 218 -5.04 -9.13 -14.79
N ASN A 219 -5.96 -9.19 -13.83
CA ASN A 219 -7.31 -8.64 -13.95
C ASN A 219 -7.45 -7.50 -12.93
N ILE A 220 -7.63 -6.27 -13.39
CA ILE A 220 -7.77 -5.06 -12.57
C ILE A 220 -9.23 -4.64 -12.58
N PHE A 221 -9.79 -4.46 -11.39
CA PHE A 221 -11.11 -3.91 -11.15
C PHE A 221 -10.98 -2.61 -10.36
N MET A 222 -11.57 -1.54 -10.89
CA MET A 222 -11.65 -0.25 -10.21
C MET A 222 -13.11 0.06 -9.93
N SER A 223 -13.43 0.48 -8.71
CA SER A 223 -14.81 0.79 -8.33
C SER A 223 -15.34 2.04 -9.04
N LYS A 224 -14.46 2.94 -9.50
CA LYS A 224 -14.82 4.15 -10.26
C LYS A 224 -13.77 4.49 -11.31
N LYS A 225 -14.22 4.93 -12.47
CA LYS A 225 -13.38 5.53 -13.50
C LYS A 225 -13.10 7.00 -13.16
N THR A 226 -11.84 7.38 -13.06
CA THR A 226 -11.38 8.76 -12.80
C THR A 226 -10.25 9.11 -13.75
N PRO A 227 -9.94 10.41 -13.99
CA PRO A 227 -8.75 10.80 -14.75
C PRO A 227 -7.47 10.18 -14.17
N ALA A 228 -7.34 10.11 -12.85
CA ALA A 228 -6.20 9.47 -12.19
C ALA A 228 -6.10 7.97 -12.56
N THR A 229 -7.21 7.22 -12.55
CA THR A 229 -7.19 5.79 -12.93
C THR A 229 -6.79 5.60 -14.37
N GLU A 230 -7.23 6.46 -15.29
CA GLU A 230 -6.85 6.38 -16.71
C GLU A 230 -5.38 6.73 -16.96
N ASN A 231 -4.85 7.73 -16.24
CA ASN A 231 -3.52 8.24 -16.45
C ASN A 231 -2.42 7.47 -15.71
N LEU A 232 -2.71 6.93 -14.52
CA LEU A 232 -1.69 6.29 -13.66
C LEU A 232 -1.61 4.78 -13.83
N ILE A 233 -2.71 4.07 -14.08
CA ILE A 233 -2.67 2.60 -14.24
C ILE A 233 -1.64 2.17 -15.29
N PRO A 234 -1.61 2.74 -16.51
CA PRO A 234 -0.61 2.35 -17.53
C PRO A 234 0.84 2.65 -17.13
N LYS A 235 1.06 3.55 -16.17
CA LYS A 235 2.40 3.91 -15.68
C LYS A 235 2.84 3.06 -14.49
N LEU A 236 1.88 2.46 -13.78
CA LEU A 236 2.13 1.65 -12.59
C LEU A 236 2.30 0.17 -12.91
N ILE A 237 1.73 -0.32 -14.00
CA ILE A 237 1.77 -1.73 -14.39
C ILE A 237 2.45 -1.87 -15.75
N ASP A 238 3.59 -2.55 -15.76
CA ASP A 238 4.42 -2.79 -16.94
C ASP A 238 4.09 -4.13 -17.66
N PHE A 239 3.09 -4.85 -17.18
CA PHE A 239 2.64 -6.16 -17.69
C PHE A 239 1.31 -6.03 -18.43
N PRO A 240 0.99 -6.95 -19.35
CA PRO A 240 -0.35 -7.03 -19.92
C PRO A 240 -1.42 -7.23 -18.83
N TYR A 241 -2.50 -6.48 -18.89
CA TYR A 241 -3.62 -6.56 -17.94
C TYR A 241 -4.97 -6.35 -18.63
N LYS A 242 -6.02 -6.82 -17.97
CA LYS A 242 -7.41 -6.52 -18.30
C LYS A 242 -7.95 -5.53 -17.29
N LEU A 243 -8.46 -4.39 -17.74
CA LEU A 243 -9.01 -3.33 -16.88
C LEU A 243 -10.53 -3.30 -16.98
N ASN A 244 -11.19 -3.34 -15.83
CA ASN A 244 -12.63 -3.28 -15.69
C ASN A 244 -13.00 -2.17 -14.70
N TYR A 245 -13.91 -1.29 -15.12
CA TYR A 245 -14.55 -0.35 -14.22
C TYR A 245 -15.90 -0.91 -13.82
N LEU A 246 -16.20 -0.93 -12.52
CA LEU A 246 -17.49 -1.39 -12.06
C LEU A 246 -18.55 -0.34 -12.42
N LYS A 247 -19.71 -0.78 -12.89
CA LYS A 247 -20.88 0.08 -12.99
C LYS A 247 -21.34 0.38 -11.55
N GLU A 248 -21.66 1.66 -11.29
CA GLU A 248 -22.10 2.17 -10.00
C GLU A 248 -23.06 1.19 -9.32
N ASN A 249 -22.60 0.48 -8.27
CA ASN A 249 -23.28 -0.26 -7.21
C ASN A 249 -22.40 -1.43 -6.75
N LEU A 250 -21.49 -1.15 -5.81
CA LEU A 250 -20.98 -2.16 -4.88
C LEU A 250 -21.98 -2.33 -3.77
#